data_453676c0ef1b816583a9a38f7e39b77a
#
_entry.id   453676c0ef1b816583a9a38f7e39b77a
#
_cell.length_a   1.000
_cell.length_b   1.000
_cell.length_c   1.000
_cell.angle_alpha   90.00
_cell.angle_beta   90.00
_cell.angle_gamma   90.00
#
_symmetry.space_group_name_H-M   'P 1'
#
loop_
_entity.id
_entity.type
_entity.pdbx_description
1 polymer ?
#
loop_
_entity_poly.entity_id
_entity_poly.type
_entity_poly.pdbx_seq_one_letter_code
_entity_poly.pdbx_strand_id
1 'polypeptide(L)'
;RRQLILRNLANWNAFSNSSPVEGITQAVRSFYDRDKKISIYVFGDEFTGRSIEDVVLTVDRLNAEADTQERRVRIHAVGFPVQFIRPPELQDTGIRFATLMRELTHRNGGTFVGLNDFRP
;
A
#
# COMPACT_ATOMS: atom_id res chain seq x y z
N ARG A 1 21.29 -11.46 13.01
CA ARG A 1 20.08 -11.10 12.23
C ARG A 1 19.56 -9.73 12.53
N ARG A 2 19.32 -9.41 13.81
CA ARG A 2 18.79 -8.10 14.18
C ARG A 2 19.71 -6.96 13.76
N GLN A 3 21.03 -7.12 13.97
CA GLN A 3 22.01 -6.11 13.58
C GLN A 3 22.09 -5.96 12.06
N LEU A 4 21.95 -7.04 11.31
CA LEU A 4 21.94 -7.00 9.85
C LEU A 4 20.71 -6.24 9.34
N ILE A 5 19.54 -6.48 9.90
CA ILE A 5 18.32 -5.79 9.55
C ILE A 5 18.43 -4.29 9.85
N LEU A 6 18.92 -3.92 11.04
CA LEU A 6 19.10 -2.54 11.42
C LEU A 6 20.11 -1.83 10.51
N ARG A 7 21.19 -2.51 10.14
CA ARG A 7 22.21 -1.98 9.23
C ARG A 7 21.62 -1.73 7.84
N ASN A 8 20.84 -2.66 7.34
CA ASN A 8 20.18 -2.52 6.04
C ASN A 8 19.19 -1.34 6.04
N LEU A 9 18.40 -1.21 7.12
CA LEU A 9 17.47 -0.09 7.26
C LEU A 9 18.19 1.25 7.33
N ALA A 10 19.32 1.32 8.04
CA ALA A 10 20.11 2.55 8.17
C ALA A 10 20.70 2.99 6.83
N ASN A 11 20.97 2.06 5.93
CA ASN A 11 21.52 2.34 4.61
C ASN A 11 20.47 2.56 3.53
N TRP A 12 19.19 2.44 3.88
CA TRP A 12 18.11 2.68 2.93
C TRP A 12 17.98 4.17 2.64
N ASN A 13 17.99 4.47 1.35
CA ASN A 13 17.74 5.82 0.87
C ASN A 13 16.52 5.79 -0.07
N ALA A 14 15.62 6.74 0.11
CA ALA A 14 14.46 6.87 -0.76
C ALA A 14 14.84 7.70 -1.99
N PHE A 15 15.24 7.03 -3.07
CA PHE A 15 15.69 7.69 -4.30
C PHE A 15 14.62 7.87 -5.36
N SER A 16 13.46 7.26 -5.19
CA SER A 16 12.41 7.28 -6.21
C SER A 16 11.06 7.52 -5.59
N ASN A 17 10.12 7.93 -6.42
CA ASN A 17 8.72 8.01 -6.01
C ASN A 17 8.23 6.63 -5.62
N SER A 18 7.52 6.56 -4.50
CA SER A 18 6.92 5.32 -4.04
C SER A 18 5.86 4.84 -5.02
N SER A 19 5.91 3.57 -5.38
CA SER A 19 4.91 2.94 -6.21
C SER A 19 4.20 1.84 -5.44
N PRO A 20 2.97 2.08 -4.97
CA PRO A 20 2.22 1.05 -4.26
C PRO A 20 2.00 -0.21 -5.10
N VAL A 21 1.76 -0.06 -6.39
CA VAL A 21 1.50 -1.20 -7.27
C VAL A 21 2.71 -2.11 -7.38
N GLU A 22 3.92 -1.54 -7.50
CA GLU A 22 5.15 -2.33 -7.56
C GLU A 22 5.40 -3.06 -6.24
N GLY A 23 5.23 -2.37 -5.11
CA GLY A 23 5.41 -2.95 -3.79
C GLY A 23 4.45 -4.10 -3.54
N ILE A 24 3.17 -3.91 -3.82
CA ILE A 24 2.14 -4.95 -3.66
C ILE A 24 2.42 -6.13 -4.59
N THR A 25 2.75 -5.86 -5.85
CA THR A 25 3.05 -6.89 -6.84
C THR A 25 4.23 -7.75 -6.38
N GLN A 26 5.30 -7.11 -5.95
CA GLN A 26 6.49 -7.80 -5.47
C GLN A 26 6.19 -8.62 -4.22
N ALA A 27 5.42 -8.09 -3.29
CA ALA A 27 5.05 -8.79 -2.07
C ALA A 27 4.21 -10.03 -2.37
N VAL A 28 3.22 -9.91 -3.25
CA VAL A 28 2.39 -11.06 -3.63
C VAL A 28 3.24 -12.13 -4.31
N ARG A 29 4.07 -11.75 -5.28
CA ARG A 29 4.91 -12.72 -6.01
C ARG A 29 5.93 -13.41 -5.12
N SER A 30 6.49 -12.69 -4.14
CA SER A 30 7.57 -13.22 -3.31
C SER A 30 7.08 -14.06 -2.14
N PHE A 31 5.90 -13.75 -1.59
CA PHE A 31 5.46 -14.31 -0.32
C PHE A 31 4.15 -15.07 -0.39
N TYR A 32 3.46 -15.05 -1.52
CA TYR A 32 2.21 -15.79 -1.62
C TYR A 32 2.44 -17.28 -1.42
N ASP A 33 1.64 -17.84 -0.51
CA ASP A 33 1.64 -19.28 -0.22
C ASP A 33 0.19 -19.72 -0.12
N ARG A 34 -0.19 -20.67 -0.96
CA ARG A 34 -1.55 -21.16 -1.07
C ARG A 34 -2.09 -21.74 0.24
N ASP A 35 -1.19 -22.27 1.07
CA ASP A 35 -1.56 -22.91 2.33
C ASP A 35 -1.58 -21.95 3.51
N LYS A 36 -1.34 -20.67 3.28
CA LYS A 36 -1.28 -19.65 4.32
C LYS A 36 -2.22 -18.49 4.03
N LYS A 37 -2.81 -17.96 5.09
CA LYS A 37 -3.54 -16.70 5.02
C LYS A 37 -2.54 -15.57 5.20
N ILE A 38 -2.36 -14.77 4.15
CA ILE A 38 -1.36 -13.72 4.13
C ILE A 38 -2.05 -12.36 4.11
N SER A 39 -1.57 -11.45 4.95
CA SER A 39 -2.00 -10.05 4.93
C SER A 39 -0.82 -9.16 4.58
N ILE A 40 -1.06 -8.20 3.69
CA ILE A 40 -0.10 -7.17 3.31
C ILE A 40 -0.56 -5.86 3.94
N TYR A 41 0.37 -5.14 4.55
CA TYR A 41 0.13 -3.82 5.12
C TYR A 41 0.89 -2.80 4.31
N VAL A 42 0.18 -1.83 3.76
CA VAL A 42 0.76 -0.72 2.99
C VAL A 42 0.77 0.52 3.87
N PHE A 43 1.92 1.12 4.02
CA PHE A 43 2.10 2.36 4.78
C PHE A 43 2.52 3.48 3.83
N GLY A 44 1.88 4.62 3.90
CA GLY A 44 2.25 5.71 3.04
C GLY A 44 1.49 7.00 3.34
N ASP A 45 1.79 8.03 2.57
CA ASP A 45 1.22 9.35 2.74
C ASP A 45 0.78 10.00 1.42
N GLU A 46 1.30 9.56 0.29
CA GLU A 46 0.96 10.16 -0.99
C GLU A 46 1.00 9.16 -2.13
N PHE A 47 0.27 9.48 -3.18
CA PHE A 47 0.30 8.75 -4.44
C PHE A 47 0.42 9.73 -5.60
N THR A 48 1.50 9.59 -6.36
CA THR A 48 1.83 10.43 -7.51
C THR A 48 1.66 9.72 -8.84
N GLY A 49 1.18 8.48 -8.83
CA GLY A 49 0.95 7.70 -10.04
C GLY A 49 -0.13 8.27 -10.96
N ARG A 50 -0.19 7.75 -12.16
CA ARG A 50 -1.07 8.30 -13.20
C ARG A 50 -2.56 8.03 -12.95
N SER A 51 -2.93 6.80 -12.74
CA SER A 51 -4.33 6.39 -12.66
C SER A 51 -4.58 5.47 -11.47
N ILE A 52 -5.50 5.89 -10.63
CA ILE A 52 -5.97 5.08 -9.51
C ILE A 52 -6.65 3.82 -10.05
N GLU A 53 -7.46 3.98 -11.08
CA GLU A 53 -8.19 2.84 -11.68
C GLU A 53 -7.26 1.78 -12.22
N ASP A 54 -6.19 2.17 -12.91
CA ASP A 54 -5.22 1.22 -13.45
C ASP A 54 -4.55 0.42 -12.34
N VAL A 55 -4.20 1.07 -11.23
CA VAL A 55 -3.60 0.38 -10.09
C VAL A 55 -4.59 -0.62 -9.48
N VAL A 56 -5.83 -0.20 -9.29
CA VAL A 56 -6.88 -1.05 -8.73
C VAL A 56 -7.11 -2.28 -9.59
N LEU A 57 -7.22 -2.10 -10.90
CA LEU A 57 -7.43 -3.22 -11.84
C LEU A 57 -6.23 -4.15 -11.92
N THR A 58 -5.01 -3.59 -11.87
CA THR A 58 -3.78 -4.39 -11.87
C THR A 58 -3.72 -5.28 -10.62
N VAL A 59 -4.02 -4.71 -9.46
CA VAL A 59 -4.03 -5.47 -8.21
C VAL A 59 -5.17 -6.49 -8.20
N ASP A 60 -6.34 -6.15 -8.71
CA ASP A 60 -7.45 -7.10 -8.83
C ASP A 60 -7.04 -8.35 -9.61
N ARG A 61 -6.39 -8.18 -10.76
CA ARG A 61 -5.92 -9.31 -11.57
C ARG A 61 -4.87 -10.13 -10.86
N LEU A 62 -3.91 -9.47 -10.22
CA LEU A 62 -2.83 -10.13 -9.52
C LEU A 62 -3.33 -10.94 -8.32
N ASN A 63 -4.30 -10.40 -7.60
CA ASN A 63 -4.76 -10.95 -6.33
C ASN A 63 -5.97 -11.89 -6.48
N ALA A 64 -6.46 -12.10 -7.67
CA ALA A 64 -7.58 -13.01 -7.90
C ALA A 64 -7.10 -14.46 -7.82
N GLU A 65 -7.76 -15.25 -6.98
CA GLU A 65 -7.56 -16.69 -6.98
C GLU A 65 -8.35 -17.31 -8.12
N ALA A 66 -7.72 -18.23 -8.86
CA ALA A 66 -8.39 -18.89 -9.96
C ALA A 66 -9.61 -19.69 -9.44
N ASP A 67 -10.73 -19.58 -10.13
CA ASP A 67 -11.96 -20.32 -9.86
C ASP A 67 -12.70 -19.94 -8.58
N THR A 68 -12.25 -18.92 -7.84
CA THR A 68 -12.94 -18.42 -6.64
C THR A 68 -13.03 -16.90 -6.65
N GLN A 69 -13.90 -16.34 -5.81
CA GLN A 69 -13.94 -14.90 -5.57
C GLN A 69 -13.02 -14.48 -4.43
N GLU A 70 -12.33 -15.43 -3.83
CA GLU A 70 -11.39 -15.13 -2.75
C GLU A 70 -10.14 -14.46 -3.31
N ARG A 71 -9.55 -13.62 -2.49
CA ARG A 71 -8.29 -12.97 -2.83
C ARG A 71 -7.11 -13.79 -2.30
N ARG A 72 -6.00 -13.79 -3.05
CA ARG A 72 -4.78 -14.49 -2.65
C ARG A 72 -4.22 -13.97 -1.33
N VAL A 73 -4.24 -12.66 -1.18
CA VAL A 73 -3.80 -11.98 0.05
C VAL A 73 -4.82 -10.92 0.42
N ARG A 74 -4.86 -10.57 1.72
CA ARG A 74 -5.62 -9.41 2.18
C ARG A 74 -4.70 -8.20 2.17
N ILE A 75 -5.22 -7.05 1.75
CA ILE A 75 -4.46 -5.82 1.69
C ILE A 75 -5.07 -4.82 2.66
N HIS A 76 -4.26 -4.40 3.62
CA HIS A 76 -4.59 -3.36 4.58
C HIS A 76 -3.70 -2.16 4.33
N ALA A 77 -4.15 -0.98 4.71
CA ALA A 77 -3.37 0.22 4.52
C ALA A 77 -3.46 1.15 5.72
N VAL A 78 -2.36 1.84 5.99
CA VAL A 78 -2.29 2.89 7.00
C VAL A 78 -1.77 4.14 6.30
N GLY A 79 -2.56 5.20 6.34
CA GLY A 79 -2.20 6.50 5.76
C GLY A 79 -1.70 7.47 6.80
N PHE A 80 -0.58 8.12 6.52
CA PHE A 80 -0.02 9.17 7.37
C PHE A 80 -0.51 10.53 6.87
N PRO A 81 -0.91 11.45 7.77
CA PRO A 81 -1.51 12.73 7.37
C PRO A 81 -0.49 13.81 7.01
N VAL A 82 0.72 13.45 6.60
CA VAL A 82 1.80 14.40 6.30
C VAL A 82 1.38 15.44 5.27
N GLN A 83 0.68 15.01 4.23
CA GLN A 83 0.29 15.92 3.14
C GLN A 83 -0.79 16.91 3.56
N PHE A 84 -1.56 16.59 4.61
CA PHE A 84 -2.65 17.46 5.08
C PHE A 84 -2.19 18.60 5.98
N ILE A 85 -0.89 18.67 6.30
CA ILE A 85 -0.28 19.81 6.96
C ILE A 85 -0.06 20.95 5.94
N ARG A 86 0.01 20.63 4.64
CA ARG A 86 0.23 21.58 3.57
C ARG A 86 -1.06 22.34 3.23
N PRO A 87 -0.95 23.49 2.52
CA PRO A 87 -2.13 24.18 2.01
C PRO A 87 -3.01 23.28 1.14
N PRO A 88 -4.34 23.51 1.10
CA PRO A 88 -5.26 22.62 0.36
C PRO A 88 -4.86 22.37 -1.08
N GLU A 89 -4.29 23.35 -1.77
CA GLU A 89 -3.84 23.21 -3.17
C GLU A 89 -2.67 22.26 -3.34
N LEU A 90 -1.99 21.89 -2.24
CA LEU A 90 -0.86 20.97 -2.26
C LEU A 90 -1.20 19.59 -1.64
N GLN A 91 -2.47 19.35 -1.36
CA GLN A 91 -2.91 18.12 -0.70
C GLN A 91 -3.38 17.03 -1.68
N ASP A 92 -3.34 17.28 -2.97
CA ASP A 92 -3.89 16.37 -3.98
C ASP A 92 -3.30 14.95 -3.89
N THR A 93 -1.99 14.85 -3.74
CA THR A 93 -1.31 13.53 -3.65
C THR A 93 -1.73 12.74 -2.43
N GLY A 94 -1.99 13.41 -1.31
CA GLY A 94 -2.50 12.77 -0.09
C GLY A 94 -3.93 12.28 -0.27
N ILE A 95 -4.78 13.09 -0.90
CA ILE A 95 -6.16 12.72 -1.21
C ILE A 95 -6.19 11.52 -2.16
N ARG A 96 -5.34 11.54 -3.18
CA ARG A 96 -5.22 10.42 -4.13
C ARG A 96 -4.75 9.14 -3.45
N PHE A 97 -3.82 9.25 -2.52
CA PHE A 97 -3.37 8.10 -1.73
C PHE A 97 -4.53 7.50 -0.92
N ALA A 98 -5.28 8.34 -0.21
CA ALA A 98 -6.41 7.88 0.59
C ALA A 98 -7.48 7.22 -0.29
N THR A 99 -7.80 7.81 -1.43
CA THR A 99 -8.77 7.26 -2.38
C THR A 99 -8.32 5.90 -2.90
N LEU A 100 -7.06 5.80 -3.32
CA LEU A 100 -6.48 4.55 -3.80
C LEU A 100 -6.50 3.47 -2.72
N MET A 101 -6.08 3.79 -1.50
CA MET A 101 -5.99 2.82 -0.43
C MET A 101 -7.37 2.33 0.04
N ARG A 102 -8.37 3.21 0.08
CA ARG A 102 -9.74 2.79 0.37
C ARG A 102 -10.25 1.77 -0.63
N GLU A 103 -10.02 2.03 -1.90
CA GLU A 103 -10.47 1.15 -2.96
C GLU A 103 -9.72 -0.18 -2.92
N LEU A 104 -8.39 -0.14 -2.80
CA LEU A 104 -7.57 -1.35 -2.74
C LEU A 104 -7.92 -2.23 -1.55
N THR A 105 -8.05 -1.64 -0.36
CA THR A 105 -8.34 -2.43 0.85
C THR A 105 -9.75 -3.01 0.80
N HIS A 106 -10.72 -2.23 0.36
CA HIS A 106 -12.10 -2.69 0.25
C HIS A 106 -12.21 -3.89 -0.71
N ARG A 107 -11.59 -3.81 -1.88
CA ARG A 107 -11.63 -4.87 -2.89
C ARG A 107 -10.84 -6.10 -2.50
N ASN A 108 -9.86 -5.97 -1.63
CA ASN A 108 -8.93 -7.05 -1.30
C ASN A 108 -9.05 -7.53 0.15
N GLY A 109 -10.23 -7.34 0.73
CA GLY A 109 -10.60 -7.94 2.01
C GLY A 109 -9.94 -7.35 3.24
N GLY A 110 -9.39 -6.15 3.13
CA GLY A 110 -8.72 -5.48 4.22
C GLY A 110 -9.40 -4.18 4.66
N THR A 111 -8.66 -3.39 5.41
CA THR A 111 -9.14 -2.11 5.94
C THR A 111 -8.12 -1.01 5.72
N PHE A 112 -8.62 0.22 5.56
CA PHE A 112 -7.79 1.41 5.51
C PHE A 112 -7.98 2.23 6.78
N VAL A 113 -6.87 2.59 7.41
CA VAL A 113 -6.84 3.46 8.58
C VAL A 113 -6.05 4.72 8.23
N GLY A 114 -6.71 5.87 8.27
CA GLY A 114 -6.04 7.15 8.17
C GLY A 114 -5.70 7.65 9.57
N LEU A 115 -4.43 7.94 9.81
CA LEU A 115 -4.02 8.52 11.07
C LEU A 115 -4.36 10.00 11.08
N ASN A 116 -4.91 10.49 12.19
CA ASN A 116 -5.36 11.87 12.30
C ASN A 116 -4.34 12.78 12.98
N ASP A 117 -3.34 12.21 13.63
CA ASP A 117 -2.38 12.97 14.43
C ASP A 117 -1.01 12.30 14.43
N PHE A 118 0.05 13.12 14.37
CA PHE A 118 1.43 12.68 14.51
C PHE A 118 1.96 12.79 15.93
N ARG A 119 1.17 13.26 16.85
CA ARG A 119 1.65 13.38 18.23
C ARG A 119 1.93 12.02 18.82
N PRO A 120 3.10 11.83 19.39
CA PRO A 120 3.42 10.55 20.02
C PRO A 120 2.55 10.31 21.25
#